data_e120216cb5c48d49455cc3de8e334512
#
_entry.id   e120216cb5c48d49455cc3de8e334512
#
_cell.length_a   1.000
_cell.length_b   1.000
_cell.length_c   1.000
_cell.angle_alpha   90.00
_cell.angle_beta   90.00
_cell.angle_gamma   90.00
#
_symmetry.space_group_name_H-M   'P 1'
#
loop_
_entity.id
_entity.type
_entity.pdbx_description
1 polymer ?
#
loop_
_entity_poly.entity_id
_entity_poly.type
_entity_poly.pdbx_seq_one_letter_code
_entity_poly.pdbx_strand_id
1 'polypeptide(L)'
;MKVLIVKPGYAPYEAEVNGLDEMQDVVGGLIQAIYPFEDKVAVVCNDEGILLGMPFNRSVPGGYGGVFGPFFVCGVGAEDFCSLTPEQIKTYKKEFHNAEILIGAKGNTPVTLKVQPKTVDSNPRHEKERDEPHGRE
;
A
#
# COMPACT_ATOMS: atom_id res chain seq x y z
N MET A 1 5.67 1.48 14.53
CA MET A 1 5.40 0.08 14.12
C MET A 1 5.94 -0.18 12.73
N LYS A 2 6.41 -1.37 12.52
CA LYS A 2 6.97 -1.75 11.22
C LYS A 2 5.87 -2.23 10.30
N VAL A 3 5.81 -1.66 9.11
CA VAL A 3 4.75 -1.93 8.14
C VAL A 3 5.37 -2.14 6.76
N LEU A 4 4.54 -2.57 5.80
CA LEU A 4 4.91 -2.58 4.39
C LEU A 4 4.10 -1.51 3.68
N ILE A 5 4.78 -0.57 3.06
CA ILE A 5 4.12 0.46 2.25
C ILE A 5 4.08 -0.04 0.82
N VAL A 6 2.93 0.11 0.18
CA VAL A 6 2.70 -0.30 -1.20
C VAL A 6 2.19 0.91 -1.98
N LYS A 7 2.99 1.39 -2.91
CA LYS A 7 2.63 2.51 -3.77
C LYS A 7 2.26 2.01 -5.16
N PRO A 8 1.34 2.69 -5.84
CA PRO A 8 0.99 2.26 -7.21
C PRO A 8 2.24 2.20 -8.10
N GLY A 9 2.43 1.07 -8.75
CA GLY A 9 3.55 0.88 -9.66
C GLY A 9 4.85 0.43 -9.02
N TYR A 10 4.92 0.35 -7.69
CA TYR A 10 6.17 0.04 -6.98
C TYR A 10 6.06 -1.26 -6.19
N ALA A 11 7.22 -1.91 -5.99
CA ALA A 11 7.30 -3.05 -5.10
C ALA A 11 7.12 -2.59 -3.65
N PRO A 12 6.56 -3.45 -2.78
CA PRO A 12 6.41 -3.11 -1.37
C PRO A 12 7.75 -2.87 -0.69
N TYR A 13 7.76 -1.98 0.29
CA TYR A 13 8.98 -1.74 1.06
C TYR A 13 8.64 -1.53 2.53
N GLU A 14 9.60 -1.88 3.39
CA GLU A 14 9.44 -1.76 4.83
C GLU A 14 9.59 -0.32 5.28
N ALA A 15 8.82 0.08 6.28
CA ALA A 15 8.88 1.42 6.82
C ALA A 15 8.39 1.42 8.26
N GLU A 16 8.73 2.47 8.99
CA GLU A 16 8.17 2.75 10.31
C GLU A 16 7.06 3.76 10.16
N VAL A 17 5.90 3.45 10.72
CA VAL A 17 4.76 4.36 10.70
C VAL A 17 4.17 4.36 12.11
N ASN A 18 4.11 5.52 12.73
CA ASN A 18 3.66 5.64 14.11
C ASN A 18 2.65 6.76 14.24
N GLY A 19 1.50 6.43 14.80
CA GLY A 19 0.47 7.42 15.06
C GLY A 19 -0.40 7.75 13.85
N LEU A 20 -1.52 8.37 14.13
CA LEU A 20 -2.52 8.66 13.12
C LEU A 20 -1.99 9.62 12.04
N ASP A 21 -1.23 10.64 12.46
CA ASP A 21 -0.72 11.61 11.50
C ASP A 21 0.17 10.96 10.44
N GLU A 22 1.06 10.06 10.87
CA GLU A 22 1.93 9.36 9.92
C GLU A 22 1.15 8.41 9.04
N MET A 23 0.14 7.73 9.59
CA MET A 23 -0.72 6.87 8.79
C MET A 23 -1.44 7.68 7.72
N GLN A 24 -1.97 8.84 8.09
CA GLN A 24 -2.65 9.71 7.13
C GLN A 24 -1.69 10.23 6.06
N ASP A 25 -0.46 10.52 6.44
CA ASP A 25 0.55 10.96 5.46
C ASP A 25 0.81 9.88 4.41
N VAL A 26 0.90 8.63 4.83
CA VAL A 26 1.15 7.53 3.89
C VAL A 26 0.03 7.41 2.87
N VAL A 27 -1.21 7.46 3.32
CA VAL A 27 -2.36 7.22 2.43
C VAL A 27 -2.91 8.50 1.80
N GLY A 28 -2.43 9.66 2.24
CA GLY A 28 -2.83 10.92 1.64
C GLY A 28 -4.18 11.44 2.12
N GLY A 29 -4.60 11.08 3.31
CA GLY A 29 -5.86 11.56 3.87
C GLY A 29 -6.42 10.65 4.94
N LEU A 30 -7.73 10.64 5.10
CA LEU A 30 -8.39 9.82 6.12
C LEU A 30 -8.15 8.35 5.84
N ILE A 31 -7.93 7.59 6.91
CA ILE A 31 -7.60 6.17 6.79
C ILE A 31 -8.85 5.30 6.88
N GLN A 32 -8.80 4.18 6.19
CA GLN A 32 -9.75 3.09 6.31
C GLN A 32 -8.95 1.80 6.44
N ALA A 33 -9.34 0.94 7.36
CA ALA A 33 -8.72 -0.37 7.49
C ALA A 33 -9.65 -1.42 6.89
N ILE A 34 -9.08 -2.30 6.06
CA ILE A 34 -9.79 -3.44 5.53
C ILE A 34 -9.01 -4.70 5.88
N TYR A 35 -9.68 -5.83 5.86
CA TYR A 35 -9.12 -7.08 6.37
C TYR A 35 -9.29 -8.18 5.30
N PRO A 36 -8.57 -8.07 4.17
CA PRO A 36 -8.78 -9.00 3.06
C PRO A 36 -8.17 -10.39 3.26
N PHE A 37 -7.33 -10.55 4.27
CA PHE A 37 -6.65 -11.82 4.51
C PHE A 37 -7.13 -12.45 5.81
N GLU A 38 -7.02 -13.79 5.91
CA GLU A 38 -7.38 -14.48 7.14
C GLU A 38 -6.36 -14.32 8.25
N ASP A 39 -5.18 -13.83 7.90
CA ASP A 39 -4.11 -13.55 8.86
C ASP A 39 -4.46 -12.30 9.67
N LYS A 40 -3.76 -12.12 10.79
CA LYS A 40 -3.95 -10.95 11.67
C LYS A 40 -3.18 -9.77 11.11
N VAL A 41 -3.61 -9.30 9.96
CA VAL A 41 -3.06 -8.11 9.31
C VAL A 41 -4.20 -7.25 8.79
N ALA A 42 -3.93 -5.97 8.67
CA ALA A 42 -4.86 -5.01 8.09
C ALA A 42 -4.19 -4.33 6.90
N VAL A 43 -4.99 -4.00 5.91
CA VAL A 43 -4.59 -3.11 4.82
C VAL A 43 -5.21 -1.76 5.14
N VAL A 44 -4.36 -0.75 5.34
CA VAL A 44 -4.80 0.61 5.69
C VAL A 44 -4.62 1.49 4.47
N CYS A 45 -5.72 2.06 3.99
CA CYS A 45 -5.75 2.80 2.73
C CYS A 45 -6.52 4.09 2.92
N ASN A 46 -6.56 4.91 1.86
CA ASN A 46 -7.34 6.15 1.89
C ASN A 46 -8.83 5.82 1.83
N ASP A 47 -9.58 6.39 2.74
CA ASP A 47 -11.03 6.16 2.85
C ASP A 47 -11.78 6.63 1.61
N GLU A 48 -11.21 7.57 0.87
CA GLU A 48 -11.86 8.18 -0.29
C GLU A 48 -11.01 8.08 -1.56
N GLY A 49 -10.18 7.06 -1.67
CA GLY A 49 -9.24 6.95 -2.79
C GLY A 49 -9.90 7.04 -4.16
N ILE A 50 -11.04 6.36 -4.34
CA ILE A 50 -11.75 6.40 -5.61
C ILE A 50 -12.32 7.79 -5.86
N LEU A 51 -12.94 8.38 -4.86
CA LEU A 51 -13.53 9.71 -5.00
C LEU A 51 -12.48 10.77 -5.29
N LEU A 52 -11.28 10.62 -4.76
CA LEU A 52 -10.20 11.56 -4.98
C LEU A 52 -9.46 11.31 -6.30
N GLY A 53 -9.85 10.29 -7.05
CA GLY A 53 -9.21 9.99 -8.32
C GLY A 53 -7.81 9.41 -8.18
N MET A 54 -7.52 8.76 -7.06
CA MET A 54 -6.22 8.16 -6.88
C MET A 54 -6.01 6.99 -7.83
N PRO A 55 -4.77 6.76 -8.27
CA PRO A 55 -4.51 5.67 -9.22
C PRO A 55 -4.75 4.31 -8.58
N PHE A 56 -5.19 3.36 -9.40
CA PHE A 56 -5.34 1.97 -8.97
C PHE A 56 -3.97 1.44 -8.52
N ASN A 57 -3.97 0.68 -7.42
CA ASN A 57 -2.74 0.14 -6.85
C ASN A 57 -2.69 -1.38 -6.99
N ARG A 58 -3.51 -2.07 -6.23
CA ARG A 58 -3.51 -3.54 -6.20
C ARG A 58 -4.93 -4.06 -6.03
N SER A 59 -5.20 -5.22 -6.60
CA SER A 59 -6.39 -5.99 -6.24
C SER A 59 -6.13 -6.72 -4.93
N VAL A 60 -7.17 -6.92 -4.15
CA VAL A 60 -7.09 -7.64 -2.87
C VAL A 60 -8.25 -8.62 -2.78
N PRO A 61 -8.06 -9.74 -2.05
CA PRO A 61 -9.12 -10.74 -1.90
C PRO A 61 -10.18 -10.29 -0.89
N GLY A 62 -11.09 -11.19 -0.56
CA GLY A 62 -12.08 -10.94 0.49
C GLY A 62 -13.26 -10.11 0.09
N GLY A 63 -13.50 -9.93 -1.20
CA GLY A 63 -14.64 -9.17 -1.69
C GLY A 63 -14.45 -7.67 -1.75
N TYR A 64 -13.27 -7.18 -1.39
CA TYR A 64 -12.99 -5.74 -1.41
C TYR A 64 -12.68 -5.21 -2.79
N GLY A 65 -12.27 -6.07 -3.72
CA GLY A 65 -11.95 -5.68 -5.09
C GLY A 65 -10.54 -5.12 -5.20
N GLY A 66 -10.38 -3.82 -5.10
CA GLY A 66 -9.08 -3.20 -5.27
C GLY A 66 -8.88 -2.00 -4.38
N VAL A 67 -7.62 -1.59 -4.27
CA VAL A 67 -7.22 -0.41 -3.49
C VAL A 67 -6.67 0.63 -4.45
N PHE A 68 -7.17 1.86 -4.30
CA PHE A 68 -6.74 3.01 -5.09
C PHE A 68 -5.90 3.92 -4.19
N GLY A 69 -4.74 4.30 -4.68
CA GLY A 69 -3.79 5.11 -3.93
C GLY A 69 -2.84 4.27 -3.10
N PRO A 70 -1.86 4.92 -2.45
CA PRO A 70 -0.91 4.20 -1.61
C PRO A 70 -1.60 3.61 -0.38
N PHE A 71 -1.11 2.47 0.07
CA PHE A 71 -1.61 1.84 1.30
C PHE A 71 -0.44 1.21 2.05
N PHE A 72 -0.72 0.76 3.28
CA PHE A 72 0.26 -0.03 3.99
C PHE A 72 -0.40 -1.24 4.64
N VAL A 73 0.42 -2.25 4.90
CA VAL A 73 -0.01 -3.45 5.61
C VAL A 73 0.63 -3.43 6.98
N CYS A 74 -0.18 -3.63 8.01
CA CYS A 74 0.31 -3.69 9.39
C CYS A 74 -0.30 -4.90 10.09
N GLY A 75 0.22 -5.22 11.27
CA GLY A 75 -0.33 -6.28 12.09
C GLY A 75 -1.55 -5.82 12.86
N VAL A 76 -2.36 -6.77 13.29
CA VAL A 76 -3.53 -6.51 14.13
C VAL A 76 -3.28 -7.15 15.49
N GLY A 77 -3.16 -6.30 16.51
CA GLY A 77 -2.98 -6.75 17.89
C GLY A 77 -4.31 -6.90 18.61
N ALA A 78 -4.22 -7.09 19.92
CA ALA A 78 -5.43 -7.29 20.73
C ALA A 78 -6.32 -6.05 20.78
N GLU A 79 -5.71 -4.87 20.79
CA GLU A 79 -6.47 -3.62 20.93
C GLU A 79 -6.13 -2.57 19.88
N ASP A 80 -5.08 -2.77 19.10
CA ASP A 80 -4.61 -1.77 18.16
C ASP A 80 -3.79 -2.42 17.06
N PHE A 81 -3.45 -1.63 16.06
CA PHE A 81 -2.49 -2.05 15.04
C PHE A 81 -1.13 -2.24 15.69
N CYS A 82 -0.34 -3.13 15.12
CA CYS A 82 0.99 -3.41 15.62
C CYS A 82 1.92 -3.72 14.46
N SER A 83 3.20 -3.90 14.77
CA SER A 83 4.19 -4.23 13.77
C SER A 83 3.89 -5.58 13.12
N LEU A 84 4.21 -5.68 11.84
CA LEU A 84 4.23 -6.98 11.17
C LEU A 84 5.35 -7.82 11.75
N THR A 85 5.12 -9.13 11.83
CA THR A 85 6.19 -10.06 12.16
C THR A 85 7.10 -10.24 10.95
N PRO A 86 8.34 -10.72 11.15
CA PRO A 86 9.22 -11.00 10.00
C PRO A 86 8.60 -11.93 8.98
N GLU A 87 7.83 -12.91 9.43
CA GLU A 87 7.15 -13.83 8.52
C GLU A 87 6.07 -13.14 7.72
N GLN A 88 5.30 -12.26 8.38
CA GLN A 88 4.27 -11.49 7.69
C GLN A 88 4.88 -10.55 6.66
N ILE A 89 5.99 -9.90 6.99
CA ILE A 89 6.70 -9.06 6.05
C ILE A 89 7.06 -9.85 4.79
N LYS A 90 7.62 -11.03 4.96
CA LYS A 90 8.00 -11.87 3.85
C LYS A 90 6.79 -12.29 3.01
N THR A 91 5.71 -12.69 3.68
CA THR A 91 4.48 -13.11 3.02
C THR A 91 3.89 -12.01 2.16
N TYR A 92 3.76 -10.81 2.72
CA TYR A 92 3.06 -9.72 2.02
C TYR A 92 3.96 -8.97 1.05
N LYS A 93 5.27 -9.01 1.23
CA LYS A 93 6.18 -8.59 0.16
C LYS A 93 5.96 -9.43 -1.08
N LYS A 94 5.79 -10.72 -0.90
CA LYS A 94 5.56 -11.63 -2.02
C LYS A 94 4.18 -11.42 -2.63
N GLU A 95 3.17 -11.27 -1.77
CA GLU A 95 1.79 -11.09 -2.21
C GLU A 95 1.65 -9.86 -3.11
N PHE A 96 2.27 -8.76 -2.73
CA PHE A 96 2.11 -7.47 -3.42
C PHE A 96 3.31 -7.11 -4.29
N HIS A 97 4.20 -8.07 -4.57
CA HIS A 97 5.44 -7.77 -5.30
C HIS A 97 5.18 -7.11 -6.64
N ASN A 98 4.32 -7.70 -7.46
CA ASN A 98 4.07 -7.18 -8.80
C ASN A 98 3.14 -5.98 -8.74
N ALA A 99 3.44 -4.96 -9.53
CA ALA A 99 2.49 -3.88 -9.75
C ALA A 99 1.34 -4.40 -10.61
N GLU A 100 0.22 -3.68 -10.59
CA GLU A 100 -0.97 -4.08 -11.34
C GLU A 100 -1.50 -2.88 -12.12
N ILE A 101 -1.91 -3.14 -13.35
CA ILE A 101 -2.59 -2.16 -14.18
C ILE A 101 -4.04 -2.58 -14.30
N LEU A 102 -4.94 -1.68 -13.97
CA LEU A 102 -6.38 -1.95 -14.08
C LEU A 102 -6.77 -1.83 -15.55
N ILE A 103 -7.27 -2.93 -16.12
CA ILE A 103 -7.68 -2.95 -17.54
C ILE A 103 -9.19 -3.11 -17.71
N GLY A 104 -9.93 -3.31 -16.64
CA GLY A 104 -11.37 -3.44 -16.69
C GLY A 104 -11.92 -3.94 -15.39
N ALA A 105 -13.21 -4.28 -15.41
CA ALA A 105 -13.86 -4.84 -14.24
C ALA A 105 -14.90 -5.84 -14.68
N LYS A 106 -15.10 -6.87 -13.88
CA LYS A 106 -16.13 -7.86 -14.06
C LYS A 106 -17.02 -7.80 -12.82
N GLY A 107 -18.11 -7.06 -12.92
CA GLY A 107 -18.87 -6.70 -11.74
C GLY A 107 -18.05 -5.79 -10.86
N ASN A 108 -17.88 -6.15 -9.59
CA ASN A 108 -17.05 -5.42 -8.65
C ASN A 108 -15.62 -5.94 -8.59
N THR A 109 -15.29 -6.94 -9.40
CA THR A 109 -13.96 -7.55 -9.38
C THR A 109 -13.09 -6.87 -10.43
N PRO A 110 -11.96 -6.28 -10.03
CA PRO A 110 -11.07 -5.66 -10.99
C PRO A 110 -10.39 -6.72 -11.85
N VAL A 111 -10.25 -6.43 -13.13
CA VAL A 111 -9.46 -7.24 -14.06
C VAL A 111 -8.16 -6.49 -14.26
N THR A 112 -7.06 -7.11 -13.88
CA THR A 112 -5.77 -6.42 -13.86
C THR A 112 -4.72 -7.21 -14.63
N LEU A 113 -3.70 -6.48 -15.06
CA LEU A 113 -2.51 -7.05 -15.66
C LEU A 113 -1.36 -6.83 -14.68
N LYS A 114 -0.71 -7.92 -14.29
CA LYS A 114 0.47 -7.81 -13.41
C LYS A 114 1.68 -7.44 -14.23
N VAL A 115 2.45 -6.49 -13.73
CA VAL A 115 3.61 -5.95 -14.44
C VAL A 115 4.78 -5.86 -13.47
N GLN A 116 5.98 -5.73 -14.05
CA GLN A 116 7.20 -5.56 -13.29
C GLN A 116 7.12 -4.27 -12.47
N PRO A 117 7.35 -4.32 -11.17
CA PRO A 117 7.28 -3.11 -10.36
C PRO A 117 8.57 -2.30 -10.46
N LYS A 118 8.46 -1.02 -10.19
CA LYS A 118 9.62 -0.18 -9.90
C LYS A 118 10.05 -0.45 -8.46
N THR A 119 11.32 -0.23 -8.16
CA THR A 119 11.84 -0.40 -6.82
C THR A 119 11.96 0.97 -6.17
N VAL A 120 11.47 1.07 -4.93
CA VAL A 120 11.65 2.29 -4.16
C VAL A 120 13.12 2.37 -3.74
N ASP A 121 13.75 3.53 -4.00
CA ASP A 121 15.11 3.77 -3.60
C ASP A 121 15.14 3.95 -2.09
N SER A 122 15.88 3.09 -1.41
CA SER A 122 15.96 3.14 0.05
C SER A 122 16.92 4.20 0.56
N ASN A 123 17.60 4.94 -0.32
CA ASN A 123 18.51 6.00 0.07
C ASN A 123 17.73 7.29 0.24
N PRO A 124 17.47 7.76 1.49
CA PRO A 124 16.63 8.96 1.68
C PRO A 124 17.20 10.20 1.01
N ARG A 125 18.52 10.34 0.98
CA ARG A 125 19.13 11.51 0.35
C ARG A 125 18.84 11.52 -1.15
N HIS A 126 18.90 10.36 -1.78
CA HIS A 126 18.63 10.24 -3.21
C HIS A 126 17.17 10.57 -3.51
N GLU A 127 16.25 10.09 -2.68
CA GLU A 127 14.84 10.40 -2.86
C GLU A 127 14.59 11.89 -2.73
N LYS A 128 15.21 12.55 -1.77
CA LYS A 128 15.04 13.98 -1.60
C LYS A 128 15.50 14.75 -2.82
N GLU A 129 16.58 14.35 -3.41
CA GLU A 129 17.08 14.99 -4.61
C GLU A 129 16.11 14.87 -5.76
N ARG A 130 15.44 13.75 -5.88
CA ARG A 130 14.48 13.54 -6.95
C ARG A 130 13.19 14.31 -6.76
N ASP A 131 12.83 14.56 -5.53
CA ASP A 131 11.61 15.28 -5.23
C ASP A 131 11.71 16.76 -5.51
N GLU A 132 12.90 17.24 -5.61
CA GLU A 132 13.09 18.62 -5.92
C GLU A 132 12.80 18.93 -7.32
N PRO A 133 12.39 19.24 -8.11
CA PRO A 133 12.37 19.36 -9.27
C PRO A 133 12.82 19.96 -9.96
N HIS A 134 13.05 19.38 -9.60
CA HIS A 134 13.59 19.58 -9.85
C HIS A 134 13.70 19.58 -10.47
N GLY A 135 13.46 19.37 -10.30
CA GLY A 135 13.64 19.32 -10.47
C GLY A 135 13.50 18.81 -11.10
N ARG A 136 13.29 18.58 -11.23
CA ARG A 136 13.35 18.21 -11.31
C ARG A 136 13.32 17.91 -11.87
N GLU A 137 13.10 17.52 -11.82
CA GLU A 137 13.25 17.26 -11.76
C GLU A 137 13.15 17.25 -11.84
#